data_1f84fdb04df59a4b36d6e6138bc76241
#
_entry.id   1f84fdb04df59a4b36d6e6138bc76241
#
_cell.length_a   1.000
_cell.length_b   1.000
_cell.length_c   1.000
_cell.angle_alpha   90.00
_cell.angle_beta   90.00
_cell.angle_gamma   90.00
#
_symmetry.space_group_name_H-M   'P 1'
#
loop_
_entity.id
_entity.type
_entity.pdbx_description
1 polymer ?
#
loop_
_entity_poly.entity_id
_entity_poly.type
_entity_poly.pdbx_seq_one_letter_code
_entity_poly.pdbx_strand_id
1 'polypeptide(L)'
;MKRIVFFLLNVFLLLFSVSAKAKEKKPVKPKFHKAFTEHFNKDSSKFFNLNGGRKRESKQMRYVPGTQSLCEKGTDIMLFRIDPKDPFGPGRGPEICSKDYTYYGSYSARIRIPDVREVQPNVGAVVGYFTYNMEKEKGLSEIDWEWLIADPEIVYIGTWTGKHNALQRIGRTINLAKGIVYECIYRSEADGNKNHKLTGLQNQPETVPAIKGFNAASQFYTYGFDWYPDRLVWWILHPETEEKIVLWDYKGSTPLFSGIPDNKTRYLLNFWHTNNWPVHTNPKSVEKPKYPYEVEIDWMSYKPFKEYNK
;
A
#
# COMPACT_ATOMS: atom_id res chain seq x y z
N MET A 1 77.45 0.18 -23.00
CA MET A 1 76.51 1.23 -23.41
C MET A 1 75.92 0.85 -24.76
N LYS A 2 74.67 0.33 -24.77
CA LYS A 2 73.94 0.02 -26.02
C LYS A 2 72.67 0.82 -25.99
N ARG A 3 72.49 1.73 -26.94
CA ARG A 3 71.29 2.53 -27.18
C ARG A 3 70.29 1.66 -27.93
N ILE A 4 69.08 1.51 -27.40
CA ILE A 4 67.97 0.88 -28.07
C ILE A 4 67.08 2.00 -28.63
N VAL A 5 66.92 2.00 -29.97
CA VAL A 5 66.04 2.91 -30.68
C VAL A 5 64.64 2.31 -30.72
N PHE A 6 63.65 2.99 -30.18
CA PHE A 6 62.23 2.61 -30.30
C PHE A 6 61.66 3.25 -31.56
N PHE A 7 61.20 2.38 -32.50
CA PHE A 7 60.41 2.74 -33.63
C PHE A 7 58.94 2.87 -33.18
N LEU A 8 58.38 4.09 -33.32
CA LEU A 8 56.93 4.37 -33.14
C LEU A 8 56.24 4.05 -34.46
N LEU A 9 55.43 2.99 -34.49
CA LEU A 9 54.56 2.64 -35.56
C LEU A 9 53.17 3.29 -35.30
N ASN A 10 52.87 4.37 -36.02
CA ASN A 10 51.55 4.99 -36.02
C ASN A 10 50.55 4.17 -36.85
N VAL A 11 49.71 3.40 -36.16
CA VAL A 11 48.55 2.74 -36.78
C VAL A 11 47.32 3.68 -36.63
N PHE A 12 46.92 4.33 -37.74
CA PHE A 12 45.69 5.07 -37.87
C PHE A 12 44.52 4.08 -37.92
N LEU A 13 43.85 3.84 -36.77
CA LEU A 13 42.57 3.14 -36.75
C LEU A 13 41.43 4.15 -37.03
N LEU A 14 40.93 4.11 -38.26
CA LEU A 14 39.66 4.73 -38.65
C LEU A 14 38.50 4.00 -37.96
N LEU A 15 38.08 4.51 -36.83
CA LEU A 15 36.83 4.10 -36.17
C LEU A 15 35.64 4.72 -36.92
N PHE A 16 35.01 3.98 -37.80
CA PHE A 16 33.68 4.26 -38.30
C PHE A 16 32.69 4.08 -37.13
N SER A 17 32.34 5.14 -36.45
CA SER A 17 31.22 5.16 -35.50
C SER A 17 29.90 5.09 -36.28
N VAL A 18 29.38 3.88 -36.47
CA VAL A 18 27.99 3.70 -36.87
C VAL A 18 27.12 4.11 -35.69
N SER A 19 26.73 5.35 -35.65
CA SER A 19 25.71 5.86 -34.71
C SER A 19 24.37 5.24 -35.09
N ALA A 20 24.06 4.08 -34.50
CA ALA A 20 22.71 3.55 -34.55
C ALA A 20 21.80 4.51 -33.79
N LYS A 21 21.08 5.38 -34.49
CA LYS A 21 20.00 6.18 -33.91
C LYS A 21 18.99 5.20 -33.32
N ALA A 22 19.04 4.99 -32.02
CA ALA A 22 17.98 4.30 -31.29
C ALA A 22 16.68 5.04 -31.60
N LYS A 23 15.72 4.38 -32.25
CA LYS A 23 14.38 4.95 -32.46
C LYS A 23 13.82 5.27 -31.08
N GLU A 24 13.67 6.55 -30.78
CA GLU A 24 12.95 6.99 -29.59
C GLU A 24 11.55 6.39 -29.64
N LYS A 25 11.29 5.47 -28.71
CA LYS A 25 9.93 4.92 -28.54
C LYS A 25 9.04 6.09 -28.09
N LYS A 26 8.05 6.44 -28.92
CA LYS A 26 7.03 7.42 -28.52
C LYS A 26 6.51 7.06 -27.11
N PRO A 27 6.41 8.03 -26.20
CA PRO A 27 5.89 7.77 -24.86
C PRO A 27 4.48 7.18 -24.97
N VAL A 28 4.30 6.00 -24.40
CA VAL A 28 2.98 5.34 -24.35
C VAL A 28 2.10 6.14 -23.42
N LYS A 29 0.95 6.61 -23.89
CA LYS A 29 -0.01 7.33 -23.04
C LYS A 29 -0.46 6.41 -21.90
N PRO A 30 -0.49 6.90 -20.65
CA PRO A 30 -0.97 6.12 -19.52
C PRO A 30 -2.44 5.73 -19.72
N LYS A 31 -2.77 4.48 -19.41
CA LYS A 31 -4.14 3.99 -19.40
C LYS A 31 -4.70 4.10 -17.99
N PHE A 32 -5.95 4.52 -17.87
CA PHE A 32 -6.65 4.65 -16.61
C PHE A 32 -7.84 3.70 -16.54
N HIS A 33 -8.04 3.12 -15.36
CA HIS A 33 -9.22 2.32 -15.09
C HIS A 33 -10.49 3.18 -15.09
N LYS A 34 -11.56 2.61 -15.67
CA LYS A 34 -12.93 3.01 -15.39
C LYS A 34 -13.34 2.43 -14.02
N ALA A 35 -14.56 2.74 -13.57
CA ALA A 35 -15.11 2.10 -12.37
C ALA A 35 -15.13 0.57 -12.52
N PHE A 36 -14.75 -0.11 -11.45
CA PHE A 36 -14.79 -1.58 -11.37
C PHE A 36 -14.95 -2.06 -9.94
N THR A 37 -15.42 -3.31 -9.81
CA THR A 37 -15.30 -4.14 -8.62
C THR A 37 -14.72 -5.48 -9.07
N GLU A 38 -13.65 -5.94 -8.41
CA GLU A 38 -13.04 -7.24 -8.60
C GLU A 38 -13.38 -8.13 -7.42
N HIS A 39 -14.07 -9.24 -7.68
CA HIS A 39 -14.53 -10.20 -6.65
C HIS A 39 -13.61 -11.41 -6.50
N PHE A 40 -12.54 -11.48 -7.28
CA PHE A 40 -11.54 -12.54 -7.20
C PHE A 40 -12.09 -13.98 -7.26
N ASN A 41 -13.20 -14.19 -7.94
CA ASN A 41 -13.85 -15.48 -8.09
C ASN A 41 -13.32 -16.32 -9.28
N LYS A 42 -12.22 -15.88 -9.89
CA LYS A 42 -11.53 -16.54 -11.00
C LYS A 42 -10.02 -16.46 -10.80
N ASP A 43 -9.29 -17.38 -11.42
CA ASP A 43 -7.83 -17.42 -11.44
C ASP A 43 -7.16 -16.33 -12.30
N SER A 44 -7.97 -15.46 -12.87
CA SER A 44 -7.52 -14.31 -13.65
C SER A 44 -8.36 -13.08 -13.35
N SER A 45 -7.76 -11.90 -13.41
CA SER A 45 -8.44 -10.63 -13.24
C SER A 45 -8.28 -9.76 -14.49
N LYS A 46 -9.33 -9.02 -14.83
CA LYS A 46 -9.25 -7.96 -15.85
C LYS A 46 -8.54 -6.72 -15.32
N PHE A 47 -8.56 -6.51 -14.01
CA PHE A 47 -8.14 -5.26 -13.37
C PHE A 47 -6.79 -5.36 -12.69
N PHE A 48 -6.43 -6.54 -12.16
CA PHE A 48 -5.20 -6.76 -11.40
C PHE A 48 -4.26 -7.77 -12.05
N ASN A 49 -2.96 -7.57 -11.82
CA ASN A 49 -1.95 -8.58 -12.00
C ASN A 49 -1.91 -9.44 -10.73
N LEU A 50 -2.48 -10.64 -10.80
CA LEU A 50 -2.57 -11.56 -9.66
C LEU A 50 -1.24 -12.24 -9.35
N ASN A 51 -0.28 -12.17 -10.26
CA ASN A 51 1.06 -12.75 -10.09
C ASN A 51 2.08 -11.75 -9.53
N GLY A 52 1.61 -10.69 -8.88
CA GLY A 52 2.45 -9.74 -8.16
C GLY A 52 3.45 -9.02 -9.02
N GLY A 53 3.34 -8.71 -10.21
CA GLY A 53 4.28 -7.95 -11.06
C GLY A 53 5.79 -8.24 -10.88
N ARG A 54 6.15 -8.95 -9.80
CA ARG A 54 7.50 -9.38 -9.43
C ARG A 54 7.54 -10.91 -9.41
N LYS A 55 8.34 -11.53 -10.28
CA LYS A 55 8.47 -12.99 -10.44
C LYS A 55 8.74 -13.76 -9.13
N ARG A 56 9.19 -13.09 -8.06
CA ARG A 56 9.54 -13.70 -6.78
C ARG A 56 8.37 -13.84 -5.79
N GLU A 57 7.26 -13.13 -6.02
CA GLU A 57 6.12 -13.05 -5.10
C GLU A 57 4.97 -13.98 -5.51
N SER A 58 4.98 -14.48 -6.76
CA SER A 58 3.91 -15.33 -7.29
C SER A 58 3.69 -16.66 -6.54
N LYS A 59 4.72 -17.19 -5.86
CA LYS A 59 4.63 -18.43 -5.07
C LYS A 59 3.94 -18.24 -3.71
N GLN A 60 3.87 -17.01 -3.22
CA GLN A 60 3.31 -16.67 -1.91
C GLN A 60 1.83 -16.32 -1.99
N MET A 61 1.36 -15.98 -3.17
CA MET A 61 -0.04 -15.69 -3.42
C MET A 61 -0.80 -16.99 -3.71
N ARG A 62 -1.91 -17.19 -3.03
CA ARG A 62 -2.88 -18.21 -3.35
C ARG A 62 -4.16 -17.55 -3.80
N TYR A 63 -4.61 -17.96 -4.94
CA TYR A 63 -5.94 -17.69 -5.44
C TYR A 63 -6.56 -19.00 -5.88
N VAL A 64 -7.61 -19.40 -5.21
CA VAL A 64 -8.34 -20.63 -5.53
C VAL A 64 -9.79 -20.27 -5.78
N PRO A 65 -10.26 -20.29 -7.02
CA PRO A 65 -11.66 -20.04 -7.34
C PRO A 65 -12.57 -21.01 -6.59
N GLY A 66 -13.67 -20.52 -6.05
CA GLY A 66 -14.61 -21.31 -5.27
C GLY A 66 -14.09 -21.73 -3.89
N THR A 67 -12.95 -21.18 -3.45
CA THR A 67 -12.51 -21.35 -2.07
C THR A 67 -13.45 -20.59 -1.16
N GLN A 68 -14.02 -21.31 -0.20
CA GLN A 68 -14.89 -20.71 0.79
C GLN A 68 -14.09 -19.96 1.83
N SER A 69 -14.55 -18.78 2.21
CA SER A 69 -14.02 -18.06 3.36
C SER A 69 -14.14 -18.90 4.63
N LEU A 70 -13.14 -18.79 5.50
CA LEU A 70 -13.16 -19.44 6.81
C LEU A 70 -14.19 -18.82 7.77
N CYS A 71 -14.54 -17.54 7.57
CA CYS A 71 -15.48 -16.84 8.44
C CYS A 71 -16.85 -16.60 7.81
N GLU A 72 -16.99 -16.66 6.49
CA GLU A 72 -18.23 -16.36 5.78
C GLU A 72 -18.53 -17.42 4.72
N LYS A 73 -19.37 -18.37 5.07
CA LYS A 73 -19.73 -19.50 4.19
C LYS A 73 -20.42 -19.02 2.93
N GLY A 74 -19.97 -19.52 1.78
CA GLY A 74 -20.55 -19.18 0.47
C GLY A 74 -19.85 -18.00 -0.22
N THR A 75 -18.89 -17.35 0.42
CA THR A 75 -18.11 -16.26 -0.15
C THR A 75 -16.80 -16.78 -0.76
N ASP A 76 -16.63 -16.59 -2.06
CA ASP A 76 -15.37 -16.85 -2.76
C ASP A 76 -14.37 -15.72 -2.47
N ILE A 77 -13.14 -16.10 -2.16
CA ILE A 77 -12.11 -15.17 -1.72
C ILE A 77 -10.79 -15.39 -2.45
N MET A 78 -9.95 -14.36 -2.43
CA MET A 78 -8.52 -14.49 -2.66
C MET A 78 -7.78 -14.59 -1.33
N LEU A 79 -6.90 -15.58 -1.22
CA LEU A 79 -6.00 -15.73 -0.07
C LEU A 79 -4.64 -15.12 -0.37
N PHE A 80 -4.15 -14.29 0.55
CA PHE A 80 -2.74 -13.96 0.65
C PHE A 80 -2.11 -14.74 1.80
N ARG A 81 -1.04 -15.48 1.52
CA ARG A 81 -0.38 -16.31 2.52
C ARG A 81 1.08 -15.94 2.67
N ILE A 82 1.50 -15.69 3.88
CA ILE A 82 2.89 -15.73 4.32
C ILE A 82 3.15 -17.11 4.90
N ASP A 83 4.19 -17.81 4.41
CA ASP A 83 4.61 -19.10 4.93
C ASP A 83 6.08 -19.00 5.40
N PRO A 84 6.41 -19.38 6.65
CA PRO A 84 7.78 -19.32 7.16
C PRO A 84 8.76 -20.20 6.39
N LYS A 85 8.27 -21.19 5.62
CA LYS A 85 9.06 -22.04 4.74
C LYS A 85 9.42 -21.38 3.41
N ASP A 86 8.71 -20.31 3.04
CA ASP A 86 9.02 -19.57 1.84
C ASP A 86 10.27 -18.69 2.08
N PRO A 87 11.20 -18.60 1.10
CA PRO A 87 12.41 -17.82 1.24
C PRO A 87 12.13 -16.33 1.02
N PHE A 88 11.34 -15.72 1.90
CA PHE A 88 11.12 -14.28 1.90
C PHE A 88 11.74 -13.65 3.16
N GLY A 89 12.17 -12.40 3.02
CA GLY A 89 12.71 -11.60 4.11
C GLY A 89 11.79 -10.43 4.48
N PRO A 90 12.20 -9.57 5.42
CA PRO A 90 11.50 -8.33 5.72
C PRO A 90 11.18 -7.52 4.46
N GLY A 91 9.99 -6.94 4.39
CA GLY A 91 9.50 -6.15 3.27
C GLY A 91 9.08 -6.97 2.04
N ARG A 92 8.88 -8.29 2.16
CA ARG A 92 8.45 -9.17 1.07
C ARG A 92 7.24 -9.99 1.48
N GLY A 93 6.38 -10.24 0.49
CA GLY A 93 5.19 -11.06 0.61
C GLY A 93 4.35 -11.00 -0.66
N PRO A 94 3.17 -11.64 -0.70
CA PRO A 94 2.27 -11.56 -1.84
C PRO A 94 1.77 -10.14 -2.06
N GLU A 95 1.62 -9.76 -3.32
CA GLU A 95 1.15 -8.45 -3.73
C GLU A 95 0.33 -8.57 -5.03
N ILE A 96 -0.77 -7.83 -5.10
CA ILE A 96 -1.45 -7.55 -6.36
C ILE A 96 -1.37 -6.07 -6.70
N CYS A 97 -1.34 -5.77 -8.00
CA CYS A 97 -1.23 -4.42 -8.50
C CYS A 97 -2.18 -4.24 -9.69
N SER A 98 -2.91 -3.14 -9.74
CA SER A 98 -3.80 -2.85 -10.86
C SER A 98 -3.05 -2.74 -12.18
N LYS A 99 -3.67 -3.23 -13.28
CA LYS A 99 -3.07 -3.26 -14.63
C LYS A 99 -2.95 -1.87 -15.24
N ASP A 100 -3.92 -1.02 -14.98
CA ASP A 100 -3.96 0.37 -15.42
C ASP A 100 -3.87 1.31 -14.22
N TYR A 101 -3.64 2.58 -14.46
CA TYR A 101 -3.58 3.59 -13.41
C TYR A 101 -4.96 3.91 -12.85
N THR A 102 -4.99 4.36 -11.62
CA THR A 102 -6.11 5.00 -10.94
C THR A 102 -5.73 6.42 -10.54
N TYR A 103 -6.71 7.24 -10.23
CA TYR A 103 -6.50 8.61 -9.79
C TYR A 103 -7.64 9.03 -8.85
N TYR A 104 -7.98 10.32 -8.76
CA TYR A 104 -9.04 10.82 -7.89
C TYR A 104 -10.32 9.98 -7.99
N GLY A 105 -10.80 9.51 -6.87
CA GLY A 105 -11.93 8.59 -6.82
C GLY A 105 -12.17 8.00 -5.44
N SER A 106 -13.18 7.15 -5.37
CA SER A 106 -13.49 6.34 -4.21
C SER A 106 -12.89 4.95 -4.37
N TYR A 107 -12.16 4.50 -3.36
CA TYR A 107 -11.50 3.21 -3.26
C TYR A 107 -12.07 2.45 -2.08
N SER A 108 -12.35 1.18 -2.25
CA SER A 108 -12.82 0.34 -1.16
C SER A 108 -12.42 -1.12 -1.35
N ALA A 109 -12.25 -1.82 -0.22
CA ALA A 109 -11.95 -3.23 -0.21
C ALA A 109 -12.63 -3.89 1.00
N ARG A 110 -13.04 -5.15 0.84
CA ARG A 110 -13.61 -5.96 1.90
C ARG A 110 -12.59 -7.05 2.27
N ILE A 111 -12.03 -6.93 3.47
CA ILE A 111 -10.83 -7.67 3.90
C ILE A 111 -11.03 -8.20 5.32
N ARG A 112 -10.48 -9.40 5.58
CA ARG A 112 -10.30 -9.98 6.90
C ARG A 112 -8.83 -10.38 7.07
N ILE A 113 -8.21 -9.95 8.16
CA ILE A 113 -6.84 -10.34 8.51
C ILE A 113 -6.83 -11.59 9.41
N PRO A 114 -5.69 -12.33 9.55
CA PRO A 114 -5.63 -13.46 10.48
C PRO A 114 -5.58 -13.01 11.95
N ASP A 115 -6.20 -13.78 12.86
CA ASP A 115 -5.97 -13.61 14.30
C ASP A 115 -4.75 -14.43 14.74
N VAL A 116 -3.77 -13.74 15.30
CA VAL A 116 -2.49 -14.34 15.71
C VAL A 116 -2.22 -14.21 17.20
N ARG A 117 -3.13 -13.58 17.95
CA ARG A 117 -2.91 -13.18 19.36
C ARG A 117 -2.62 -14.37 20.28
N GLU A 118 -3.24 -15.53 20.03
CA GLU A 118 -3.02 -16.73 20.82
C GLU A 118 -1.77 -17.51 20.39
N VAL A 119 -1.45 -17.51 19.08
CA VAL A 119 -0.39 -18.37 18.54
C VAL A 119 0.95 -17.67 18.44
N GLN A 120 0.97 -16.38 18.09
CA GLN A 120 2.19 -15.58 17.99
C GLN A 120 1.88 -14.07 18.15
N PRO A 121 1.64 -13.60 19.39
CA PRO A 121 1.18 -12.21 19.64
C PRO A 121 2.22 -11.13 19.30
N ASN A 122 3.48 -11.51 19.06
CA ASN A 122 4.56 -10.60 18.70
C ASN A 122 4.95 -10.66 17.22
N VAL A 123 4.18 -11.34 16.38
CA VAL A 123 4.54 -11.46 14.97
C VAL A 123 4.53 -10.10 14.25
N GLY A 124 5.61 -9.82 13.55
CA GLY A 124 5.75 -8.63 12.70
C GLY A 124 5.29 -8.93 11.29
N ALA A 125 4.01 -8.77 11.00
CA ALA A 125 3.48 -8.89 9.65
C ALA A 125 2.41 -7.83 9.41
N VAL A 126 2.42 -7.24 8.21
CA VAL A 126 1.59 -6.10 7.81
C VAL A 126 0.73 -6.48 6.63
N VAL A 127 -0.54 -6.14 6.70
CA VAL A 127 -1.43 -6.09 5.55
C VAL A 127 -1.51 -4.66 5.08
N GLY A 128 -1.18 -4.40 3.82
CA GLY A 128 -1.29 -3.08 3.20
C GLY A 128 -2.37 -3.08 2.13
N TYR A 129 -3.28 -2.14 2.21
CA TYR A 129 -4.29 -1.82 1.22
C TYR A 129 -4.09 -0.37 0.81
N PHE A 130 -3.63 -0.11 -0.42
CA PHE A 130 -3.02 1.18 -0.74
C PHE A 130 -3.02 1.53 -2.22
N THR A 131 -2.63 2.76 -2.52
CA THR A 131 -2.20 3.17 -3.86
C THR A 131 -0.72 3.50 -3.85
N TYR A 132 -0.04 3.30 -4.98
CA TYR A 132 1.39 3.58 -5.09
C TYR A 132 1.79 3.98 -6.51
N ASN A 133 2.57 5.05 -6.63
CA ASN A 133 3.34 5.35 -7.84
C ASN A 133 4.49 6.30 -7.51
N MET A 134 5.70 5.97 -7.95
CA MET A 134 6.87 6.83 -7.85
C MET A 134 7.24 7.33 -9.23
N GLU A 135 7.17 8.62 -9.44
CA GLU A 135 7.64 9.27 -10.67
C GLU A 135 8.87 10.14 -10.38
N LYS A 136 9.82 10.13 -11.31
CA LYS A 136 11.08 10.87 -11.14
C LYS A 136 10.86 12.35 -10.86
N GLU A 137 9.96 13.00 -11.61
CA GLU A 137 9.74 14.45 -11.53
C GLU A 137 8.72 14.84 -10.44
N LYS A 138 7.65 14.05 -10.29
CA LYS A 138 6.56 14.34 -9.37
C LYS A 138 6.76 13.73 -7.97
N GLY A 139 7.55 12.67 -7.87
CA GLY A 139 7.79 11.96 -6.62
C GLY A 139 6.76 10.87 -6.35
N LEU A 140 6.67 10.50 -5.10
CA LEU A 140 5.80 9.46 -4.57
C LEU A 140 4.37 9.97 -4.42
N SER A 141 3.43 9.11 -4.78
CA SER A 141 2.00 9.29 -4.58
C SER A 141 1.45 7.99 -4.02
N GLU A 142 1.19 7.98 -2.71
CA GLU A 142 0.78 6.80 -1.95
C GLU A 142 -0.25 7.16 -0.90
N ILE A 143 -1.30 6.35 -0.79
CA ILE A 143 -2.39 6.49 0.18
C ILE A 143 -2.60 5.13 0.79
N ASP A 144 -2.55 5.03 2.13
CA ASP A 144 -2.44 3.78 2.86
C ASP A 144 -3.59 3.51 3.82
N TRP A 145 -3.92 2.22 3.90
CA TRP A 145 -4.46 1.50 5.03
C TRP A 145 -3.51 0.37 5.38
N GLU A 146 -3.15 0.24 6.65
CA GLU A 146 -2.26 -0.82 7.09
C GLU A 146 -2.70 -1.39 8.44
N TRP A 147 -2.50 -2.70 8.59
CA TRP A 147 -2.75 -3.44 9.82
C TRP A 147 -1.50 -4.24 10.18
N LEU A 148 -1.04 -4.11 11.40
CA LEU A 148 -0.18 -5.12 12.00
C LEU A 148 -1.08 -6.25 12.51
N ILE A 149 -0.90 -7.47 12.02
CA ILE A 149 -1.80 -8.59 12.35
C ILE A 149 -1.74 -8.97 13.83
N ALA A 150 -0.67 -8.61 14.54
CA ALA A 150 -0.52 -8.78 15.98
C ALA A 150 -1.49 -7.90 16.79
N ASP A 151 -2.05 -6.84 16.19
CA ASP A 151 -2.99 -5.93 16.84
C ASP A 151 -4.19 -5.59 15.94
N PRO A 152 -5.16 -6.50 15.84
CA PRO A 152 -6.25 -6.39 14.88
C PRO A 152 -7.30 -5.30 15.24
N GLU A 153 -7.16 -4.62 16.37
CA GLU A 153 -8.03 -3.50 16.76
C GLU A 153 -7.50 -2.14 16.26
N ILE A 154 -6.24 -2.09 15.82
CA ILE A 154 -5.57 -0.86 15.41
C ILE A 154 -5.40 -0.81 13.90
N VAL A 155 -5.68 0.38 13.34
CA VAL A 155 -5.44 0.71 11.93
C VAL A 155 -4.47 1.87 11.83
N TYR A 156 -3.64 1.82 10.79
CA TYR A 156 -2.74 2.89 10.37
C TYR A 156 -3.23 3.40 9.02
N ILE A 157 -3.49 4.70 8.93
CA ILE A 157 -3.92 5.36 7.70
C ILE A 157 -3.05 6.57 7.44
N GLY A 158 -2.79 6.87 6.19
CA GLY A 158 -1.91 7.99 5.86
C GLY A 158 -1.55 8.12 4.41
N THR A 159 -0.56 8.97 4.14
CA THR A 159 0.03 9.11 2.81
C THR A 159 1.54 9.19 2.90
N TRP A 160 2.17 8.79 1.79
CA TRP A 160 3.54 9.16 1.50
C TRP A 160 3.60 9.97 0.21
N THR A 161 4.35 11.06 0.25
CA THR A 161 4.58 11.97 -0.88
C THR A 161 6.06 12.37 -0.94
N GLY A 162 6.41 13.23 -1.90
CA GLY A 162 7.77 13.74 -2.01
C GLY A 162 8.67 12.95 -2.96
N LYS A 163 9.84 13.51 -3.26
CA LYS A 163 10.82 12.91 -4.15
C LYS A 163 11.69 11.89 -3.39
N HIS A 164 12.34 11.01 -4.11
CA HIS A 164 13.32 10.08 -3.53
C HIS A 164 14.39 10.85 -2.73
N ASN A 165 14.68 10.41 -1.51
CA ASN A 165 15.53 11.07 -0.51
C ASN A 165 14.96 12.40 0.06
N ALA A 166 13.67 12.66 -0.14
CA ALA A 166 12.95 13.77 0.46
C ALA A 166 11.49 13.36 0.71
N LEU A 167 11.29 12.16 1.22
CA LEU A 167 9.96 11.61 1.47
C LEU A 167 9.28 12.34 2.63
N GLN A 168 7.98 12.43 2.50
CA GLN A 168 7.07 13.15 3.38
C GLN A 168 5.90 12.25 3.73
N ARG A 169 5.42 12.29 4.96
CA ARG A 169 4.32 11.45 5.45
C ARG A 169 3.36 12.25 6.30
N ILE A 170 2.07 12.01 6.10
CA ILE A 170 1.05 12.22 7.12
C ILE A 170 0.57 10.85 7.59
N GLY A 171 0.17 10.74 8.86
CA GLY A 171 -0.28 9.46 9.39
C GLY A 171 -1.17 9.60 10.60
N ARG A 172 -2.15 8.71 10.70
CA ARG A 172 -3.06 8.60 11.82
C ARG A 172 -3.14 7.15 12.28
N THR A 173 -3.02 6.92 13.58
CA THR A 173 -3.12 5.59 14.20
C THR A 173 -4.35 5.58 15.09
N ILE A 174 -5.25 4.62 14.88
CA ILE A 174 -6.56 4.57 15.53
C ILE A 174 -6.84 3.19 16.07
N ASN A 175 -7.22 3.08 17.34
CA ASN A 175 -7.87 1.88 17.86
C ASN A 175 -9.37 2.01 17.61
N LEU A 176 -9.88 1.21 16.66
CA LEU A 176 -11.28 1.27 16.23
C LEU A 176 -12.23 0.66 17.26
N ALA A 177 -11.79 -0.33 18.04
CA ALA A 177 -12.61 -0.92 19.11
C ALA A 177 -12.91 0.08 20.22
N LYS A 178 -11.99 1.01 20.48
CA LYS A 178 -12.08 2.00 21.56
C LYS A 178 -12.42 3.42 21.08
N GLY A 179 -12.33 3.68 19.78
CA GLY A 179 -12.48 5.02 19.22
C GLY A 179 -11.35 5.98 19.60
N ILE A 180 -10.16 5.46 19.92
CA ILE A 180 -9.01 6.25 20.37
C ILE A 180 -8.07 6.53 19.23
N VAL A 181 -7.78 7.81 18.98
CA VAL A 181 -6.71 8.24 18.08
C VAL A 181 -5.42 8.35 18.90
N TYR A 182 -4.47 7.46 18.67
CA TYR A 182 -3.17 7.47 19.36
C TYR A 182 -2.24 8.51 18.78
N GLU A 183 -2.21 8.65 17.45
CA GLU A 183 -1.36 9.59 16.75
C GLU A 183 -2.11 10.25 15.59
N CYS A 184 -1.82 11.51 15.35
CA CYS A 184 -2.18 12.25 14.14
C CYS A 184 -1.01 13.21 13.87
N ILE A 185 -0.15 12.83 12.91
CA ILE A 185 1.17 13.45 12.75
C ILE A 185 1.54 13.68 11.28
N TYR A 186 2.52 14.55 11.09
CA TYR A 186 3.31 14.61 9.87
C TYR A 186 4.81 14.50 10.18
N ARG A 187 5.60 14.06 9.19
CA ARG A 187 7.06 14.05 9.22
C ARG A 187 7.65 14.19 7.82
N SER A 188 8.90 14.62 7.75
CA SER A 188 9.65 14.76 6.51
C SER A 188 11.08 14.30 6.70
N GLU A 189 11.66 13.63 5.70
CA GLU A 189 13.10 13.32 5.68
C GLU A 189 13.95 14.58 5.72
N ALA A 190 13.48 15.70 5.18
CA ALA A 190 14.18 16.97 5.17
C ALA A 190 14.42 17.57 6.56
N ASP A 191 13.60 17.18 7.57
CA ASP A 191 13.78 17.61 8.98
C ASP A 191 14.20 16.46 9.91
N GLY A 192 14.72 15.39 9.34
CA GLY A 192 15.20 14.21 10.07
C GLY A 192 14.09 13.30 10.56
N ASN A 193 12.95 13.27 9.89
CA ASN A 193 11.79 12.42 10.22
C ASN A 193 11.20 12.66 11.61
N LYS A 194 11.28 13.87 12.11
CA LYS A 194 10.66 14.24 13.39
C LYS A 194 9.14 14.17 13.28
N ASN A 195 8.50 13.58 14.29
CA ASN A 195 7.05 13.57 14.38
C ASN A 195 6.54 14.94 14.85
N HIS A 196 5.68 15.55 14.05
CA HIS A 196 4.97 16.78 14.35
C HIS A 196 3.49 16.51 14.43
N LYS A 197 2.81 17.04 15.44
CA LYS A 197 1.37 16.86 15.63
C LYS A 197 0.58 17.63 14.57
N LEU A 198 -0.41 17.00 13.98
CA LEU A 198 -1.44 17.65 13.17
C LEU A 198 -2.57 18.12 14.05
N THR A 199 -3.11 19.33 13.78
CA THR A 199 -4.17 19.99 14.54
C THR A 199 -5.15 20.69 13.60
N GLY A 200 -6.26 21.18 14.13
CA GLY A 200 -7.24 21.93 13.35
C GLY A 200 -7.83 21.11 12.19
N LEU A 201 -7.88 21.70 11.00
CA LEU A 201 -8.47 21.05 9.82
C LEU A 201 -7.73 19.78 9.38
N GLN A 202 -6.45 19.64 9.69
CA GLN A 202 -5.67 18.44 9.37
C GLN A 202 -6.00 17.25 10.30
N ASN A 203 -6.63 17.50 11.45
CA ASN A 203 -6.96 16.49 12.46
C ASN A 203 -8.48 16.27 12.61
N GLN A 204 -9.25 16.33 11.53
CA GLN A 204 -10.70 16.14 11.59
C GLN A 204 -11.14 14.75 11.12
N PRO A 205 -12.14 14.12 11.75
CA PRO A 205 -12.68 14.46 13.07
C PRO A 205 -11.66 14.20 14.18
N GLU A 206 -11.66 15.00 15.25
CA GLU A 206 -10.70 14.82 16.37
C GLU A 206 -10.95 13.54 17.16
N THR A 207 -12.18 13.07 17.18
CA THR A 207 -12.60 11.81 17.81
C THR A 207 -13.29 10.92 16.80
N VAL A 208 -13.11 9.61 16.94
CA VAL A 208 -13.73 8.60 16.09
C VAL A 208 -14.69 7.78 16.94
N PRO A 209 -15.90 7.47 16.45
CA PRO A 209 -16.79 6.54 17.16
C PRO A 209 -16.14 5.19 17.36
N ALA A 210 -16.27 4.62 18.57
CA ALA A 210 -15.88 3.24 18.82
C ALA A 210 -16.83 2.28 18.06
N ILE A 211 -16.26 1.31 17.38
CA ILE A 211 -17.00 0.20 16.79
C ILE A 211 -16.96 -0.94 17.80
N LYS A 212 -18.07 -1.16 18.51
CA LYS A 212 -18.14 -2.17 19.58
C LYS A 212 -17.74 -3.54 19.06
N GLY A 213 -16.74 -4.16 19.69
CA GLY A 213 -16.25 -5.48 19.33
C GLY A 213 -15.42 -5.51 18.04
N PHE A 214 -14.98 -4.35 17.53
CA PHE A 214 -14.11 -4.30 16.36
C PHE A 214 -12.85 -5.15 16.56
N ASN A 215 -12.65 -6.04 15.62
CA ASN A 215 -11.47 -6.85 15.48
C ASN A 215 -11.35 -7.22 14.00
N ALA A 216 -10.39 -6.67 13.28
CA ALA A 216 -10.19 -6.90 11.86
C ALA A 216 -9.99 -8.37 11.47
N ALA A 217 -9.77 -9.25 12.45
CA ALA A 217 -9.62 -10.69 12.27
C ALA A 217 -10.92 -11.48 12.52
N SER A 218 -11.95 -10.89 13.14
CA SER A 218 -13.17 -11.61 13.52
C SER A 218 -14.14 -11.81 12.36
N GLN A 219 -14.19 -10.87 11.43
CA GLN A 219 -15.08 -10.86 10.28
C GLN A 219 -14.53 -9.98 9.16
N PHE A 220 -15.18 -9.98 8.01
CA PHE A 220 -14.90 -9.00 6.97
C PHE A 220 -15.41 -7.62 7.36
N TYR A 221 -14.58 -6.61 7.11
CA TYR A 221 -14.98 -5.21 7.15
C TYR A 221 -14.70 -4.57 5.80
N THR A 222 -15.51 -3.56 5.46
CA THR A 222 -15.28 -2.74 4.28
C THR A 222 -14.56 -1.46 4.66
N TYR A 223 -13.35 -1.34 4.18
CA TYR A 223 -12.48 -0.18 4.37
C TYR A 223 -12.42 0.64 3.08
N GLY A 224 -12.27 1.95 3.20
CA GLY A 224 -12.14 2.77 2.01
C GLY A 224 -11.53 4.14 2.25
N PHE A 225 -11.22 4.80 1.15
CA PHE A 225 -10.86 6.20 1.13
C PHE A 225 -11.38 6.89 -0.13
N ASP A 226 -11.74 8.15 0.02
CA ASP A 226 -12.14 9.03 -1.06
C ASP A 226 -11.01 10.05 -1.30
N TRP A 227 -10.42 10.00 -2.48
CA TRP A 227 -9.29 10.85 -2.86
C TRP A 227 -9.75 11.98 -3.79
N TYR A 228 -9.66 13.21 -3.28
CA TYR A 228 -9.95 14.45 -4.00
C TYR A 228 -8.66 15.24 -4.25
N PRO A 229 -8.66 16.25 -5.15
CA PRO A 229 -7.49 17.10 -5.36
C PRO A 229 -7.01 17.87 -4.12
N ASP A 230 -7.91 18.19 -3.21
CA ASP A 230 -7.71 19.07 -2.06
C ASP A 230 -7.93 18.42 -0.71
N ARG A 231 -8.31 17.11 -0.66
CA ARG A 231 -8.53 16.36 0.58
C ARG A 231 -8.50 14.86 0.37
N LEU A 232 -8.37 14.15 1.48
CA LEU A 232 -8.49 12.70 1.59
C LEU A 232 -9.42 12.34 2.74
N VAL A 233 -10.36 11.44 2.49
CA VAL A 233 -11.31 10.97 3.49
C VAL A 233 -11.17 9.47 3.67
N TRP A 234 -10.61 9.00 4.79
CA TRP A 234 -10.61 7.58 5.15
C TRP A 234 -11.86 7.23 5.92
N TRP A 235 -12.44 6.08 5.60
CA TRP A 235 -13.68 5.62 6.20
C TRP A 235 -13.77 4.11 6.28
N ILE A 236 -14.56 3.62 7.22
CA ILE A 236 -14.97 2.21 7.34
C ILE A 236 -16.51 2.14 7.29
N LEU A 237 -17.06 1.06 6.74
CA LEU A 237 -18.50 0.82 6.91
C LEU A 237 -18.75 0.17 8.27
N HIS A 238 -19.76 0.67 8.99
CA HIS A 238 -20.25 0.02 10.20
C HIS A 238 -20.77 -1.38 9.84
N PRO A 239 -20.34 -2.46 10.53
CA PRO A 239 -20.62 -3.83 10.09
C PRO A 239 -22.11 -4.20 10.10
N GLU A 240 -22.93 -3.53 10.91
CA GLU A 240 -24.36 -3.82 11.03
C GLU A 240 -25.26 -2.86 10.23
N THR A 241 -24.91 -1.57 10.19
CA THR A 241 -25.75 -0.53 9.55
C THR A 241 -25.28 -0.16 8.16
N GLU A 242 -24.08 -0.59 7.75
CA GLU A 242 -23.41 -0.20 6.49
C GLU A 242 -23.20 1.32 6.32
N GLU A 243 -23.39 2.10 7.38
CA GLU A 243 -23.12 3.52 7.37
C GLU A 243 -21.62 3.81 7.35
N LYS A 244 -21.22 4.84 6.62
CA LYS A 244 -19.83 5.31 6.62
C LYS A 244 -19.47 5.98 7.93
N ILE A 245 -18.49 5.43 8.63
CA ILE A 245 -17.81 6.08 9.75
C ILE A 245 -16.55 6.73 9.20
N VAL A 246 -16.48 8.08 9.24
CA VAL A 246 -15.30 8.82 8.82
C VAL A 246 -14.25 8.74 9.92
N LEU A 247 -13.07 8.24 9.55
CA LEU A 247 -11.93 8.08 10.45
C LEU A 247 -10.94 9.25 10.37
N TRP A 248 -10.83 9.84 9.18
CA TRP A 248 -10.00 11.01 8.93
C TRP A 248 -10.49 11.74 7.67
N ASP A 249 -10.79 13.02 7.80
CA ASP A 249 -11.07 13.95 6.67
C ASP A 249 -9.94 14.98 6.64
N TYR A 250 -8.79 14.56 6.07
CA TYR A 250 -7.60 15.40 6.00
C TYR A 250 -7.78 16.51 4.98
N LYS A 251 -7.65 17.74 5.42
CA LYS A 251 -7.75 18.98 4.61
C LYS A 251 -6.58 19.91 4.90
N GLY A 252 -6.24 20.70 3.90
CA GLY A 252 -5.18 21.68 4.02
C GLY A 252 -3.79 21.10 3.80
N SER A 253 -2.79 21.75 4.37
CA SER A 253 -1.38 21.37 4.25
C SER A 253 -0.68 21.51 5.60
N THR A 254 0.42 20.75 5.76
CA THR A 254 1.37 20.98 6.85
C THR A 254 2.20 22.23 6.56
N PRO A 255 2.95 22.75 7.54
CA PRO A 255 3.91 23.84 7.28
C PRO A 255 5.00 23.50 6.24
N LEU A 256 5.26 22.22 6.00
CA LEU A 256 6.36 21.75 5.13
C LEU A 256 5.89 21.26 3.77
N PHE A 257 4.66 20.71 3.64
CA PHE A 257 4.16 20.09 2.42
C PHE A 257 2.64 19.89 2.46
N SER A 258 2.03 19.56 1.31
CA SER A 258 0.58 19.30 1.24
C SER A 258 0.16 18.04 2.00
N GLY A 259 0.87 16.94 1.82
CA GLY A 259 0.45 15.62 2.30
C GLY A 259 -0.65 14.96 1.46
N ILE A 260 -1.21 15.65 0.46
CA ILE A 260 -2.19 15.11 -0.47
C ILE A 260 -1.46 14.69 -1.75
N PRO A 261 -1.49 13.40 -2.14
CA PRO A 261 -0.92 12.97 -3.40
C PRO A 261 -1.62 13.63 -4.60
N ASP A 262 -0.86 13.99 -5.62
CA ASP A 262 -1.34 14.73 -6.80
C ASP A 262 -1.01 14.06 -8.14
N ASN A 263 -0.60 12.80 -8.12
CA ASN A 263 -0.21 12.06 -9.31
C ASN A 263 -0.95 10.72 -9.41
N LYS A 264 -1.17 10.26 -10.64
CA LYS A 264 -1.75 8.93 -10.89
C LYS A 264 -1.01 7.83 -10.13
N THR A 265 -1.75 6.82 -9.70
CA THR A 265 -1.23 5.69 -8.93
C THR A 265 -1.64 4.35 -9.52
N ARG A 266 -1.06 3.27 -9.02
CA ARG A 266 -1.62 1.93 -9.10
C ARG A 266 -2.38 1.63 -7.82
N TYR A 267 -3.35 0.74 -7.90
CA TYR A 267 -4.15 0.26 -6.77
C TYR A 267 -3.64 -1.10 -6.36
N LEU A 268 -3.26 -1.26 -5.08
CA LEU A 268 -2.49 -2.40 -4.59
C LEU A 268 -3.09 -2.97 -3.30
N LEU A 269 -2.75 -4.23 -3.07
CA LEU A 269 -2.89 -4.89 -1.79
C LEU A 269 -1.71 -5.84 -1.63
N ASN A 270 -1.11 -5.84 -0.43
CA ASN A 270 -0.01 -6.74 -0.10
C ASN A 270 -0.12 -7.32 1.32
N PHE A 271 0.67 -8.35 1.58
CA PHE A 271 0.86 -8.92 2.92
C PHE A 271 2.34 -9.26 3.08
N TRP A 272 3.02 -8.61 4.02
CA TRP A 272 4.47 -8.70 4.12
C TRP A 272 4.97 -8.75 5.56
N HIS A 273 6.19 -9.24 5.77
CA HIS A 273 6.83 -9.28 7.07
C HIS A 273 7.57 -7.97 7.39
N THR A 274 7.39 -7.46 8.61
CA THR A 274 8.17 -6.35 9.17
C THR A 274 8.97 -6.82 10.39
N ASN A 275 10.13 -6.20 10.61
CA ASN A 275 10.97 -6.42 11.79
C ASN A 275 11.29 -5.14 12.57
N ASN A 276 10.66 -4.03 12.22
CA ASN A 276 10.96 -2.71 12.79
C ASN A 276 9.73 -1.81 13.00
N TRP A 277 8.54 -2.39 12.97
CA TRP A 277 7.29 -1.65 13.17
C TRP A 277 6.53 -2.20 14.39
N PRO A 278 6.85 -1.74 15.61
CA PRO A 278 6.12 -2.15 16.81
C PRO A 278 4.73 -1.52 16.82
N VAL A 279 3.75 -2.28 17.28
CA VAL A 279 2.38 -1.79 17.51
C VAL A 279 2.28 -1.07 18.86
N HIS A 280 1.25 -0.26 19.04
CA HIS A 280 1.03 0.48 20.28
C HIS A 280 0.71 -0.41 21.49
N THR A 281 -0.05 -1.48 21.27
CA THR A 281 -0.44 -2.40 22.34
C THR A 281 0.57 -3.51 22.57
N ASN A 282 1.41 -3.81 21.57
CA ASN A 282 2.47 -4.81 21.67
C ASN A 282 3.77 -4.35 20.98
N PRO A 283 4.63 -3.59 21.66
CA PRO A 283 5.86 -3.05 21.07
C PRO A 283 6.89 -4.13 20.64
N LYS A 284 6.66 -5.41 20.96
CA LYS A 284 7.49 -6.54 20.51
C LYS A 284 7.03 -7.19 19.22
N SER A 285 6.04 -6.63 18.52
CA SER A 285 5.47 -7.17 17.28
C SER A 285 6.40 -7.02 16.09
N VAL A 286 7.57 -7.62 16.19
CA VAL A 286 8.61 -7.62 15.13
C VAL A 286 9.18 -9.03 14.91
N GLU A 287 8.60 -10.05 15.53
CA GLU A 287 9.07 -11.41 15.37
C GLU A 287 8.80 -11.93 13.96
N LYS A 288 9.75 -12.69 13.44
CA LYS A 288 9.56 -13.40 12.17
C LYS A 288 8.39 -14.39 12.29
N PRO A 289 7.50 -14.48 11.29
CA PRO A 289 6.43 -15.46 11.27
C PRO A 289 6.97 -16.89 11.52
N LYS A 290 6.34 -17.62 12.45
CA LYS A 290 6.66 -19.02 12.78
C LYS A 290 5.62 -19.98 12.18
N TYR A 291 4.46 -19.46 11.85
CA TYR A 291 3.33 -20.20 11.28
C TYR A 291 2.89 -19.58 9.96
N PRO A 292 2.21 -20.32 9.10
CA PRO A 292 1.54 -19.71 7.95
C PRO A 292 0.36 -18.87 8.41
N TYR A 293 0.27 -17.65 7.86
CA TYR A 293 -0.85 -16.72 8.10
C TYR A 293 -1.52 -16.37 6.78
N GLU A 294 -2.84 -16.23 6.80
CA GLU A 294 -3.64 -15.99 5.60
C GLU A 294 -4.57 -14.78 5.80
N VAL A 295 -4.52 -13.88 4.83
CA VAL A 295 -5.44 -12.74 4.70
C VAL A 295 -6.50 -13.11 3.66
N GLU A 296 -7.76 -12.88 3.98
CA GLU A 296 -8.88 -13.09 3.07
C GLU A 296 -9.32 -11.77 2.44
N ILE A 297 -9.40 -11.75 1.12
CA ILE A 297 -9.85 -10.60 0.34
C ILE A 297 -11.07 -11.02 -0.45
N ASP A 298 -12.23 -10.46 -0.11
CA ASP A 298 -13.50 -10.72 -0.80
C ASP A 298 -13.57 -9.93 -2.11
N TRP A 299 -13.40 -8.61 -2.03
CA TRP A 299 -13.39 -7.77 -3.22
C TRP A 299 -12.60 -6.47 -3.02
N MET A 300 -12.21 -5.86 -4.17
CA MET A 300 -11.65 -4.52 -4.25
C MET A 300 -12.39 -3.71 -5.32
N SER A 301 -12.73 -2.45 -5.01
CA SER A 301 -13.49 -1.57 -5.89
C SER A 301 -12.82 -0.21 -6.06
N TYR A 302 -12.97 0.36 -7.27
CA TYR A 302 -12.56 1.71 -7.61
C TYR A 302 -13.65 2.41 -8.41
N LYS A 303 -13.97 3.65 -8.03
CA LYS A 303 -14.93 4.51 -8.72
C LYS A 303 -14.33 5.89 -8.93
N PRO A 304 -13.89 6.26 -10.17
CA PRO A 304 -13.32 7.57 -10.43
C PRO A 304 -14.34 8.69 -10.25
N PHE A 305 -13.91 9.81 -9.70
CA PHE A 305 -14.67 11.06 -9.71
C PHE A 305 -14.48 11.72 -11.09
N LYS A 306 -15.53 11.70 -11.90
CA LYS A 306 -15.46 12.11 -13.31
C LYS A 306 -15.06 13.57 -13.49
N GLU A 307 -15.43 14.43 -12.57
CA GLU A 307 -15.12 15.86 -12.55
C GLU A 307 -13.62 16.17 -12.43
N TYR A 308 -12.84 15.28 -11.84
CA TYR A 308 -11.40 15.45 -11.61
C TYR A 308 -10.51 14.59 -12.53
N ASN A 309 -11.08 13.67 -13.30
CA ASN A 309 -10.36 12.72 -14.14
C ASN A 309 -10.62 12.98 -15.65
N LYS A 310 -10.57 14.25 -16.05
CA LYS A 310 -10.77 14.68 -17.46
C LYS A 310 -9.52 14.50 -18.29
#